data_82b7f6b27ba4f0db5e67a67c28072d6f
#
_entry.id   82b7f6b27ba4f0db5e67a67c28072d6f
#
_cell.length_a   1.000
_cell.length_b   1.000
_cell.length_c   1.000
_cell.angle_alpha   90.00
_cell.angle_beta   90.00
_cell.angle_gamma   90.00
#
_symmetry.space_group_name_H-M   'P 1'
#
loop_
_entity.id
_entity.type
_entity.pdbx_description
1 polymer ?
#
loop_
_entity_poly.entity_id
_entity_poly.type
_entity_poly.pdbx_seq_one_letter_code
_entity_poly.pdbx_strand_id
1 'polypeptide(L)'
;SLEGMTDEQVAEAANEYTVFGRVTPDQKAVLVRAMKSAGHTVAMTGDGVNDILAMRESDCAISVGCGTDAAKTVANLVLTDNKFGSMPGVVAEGRQVVNNIQNSSSLFLMKTTMTVLVTILTLCLGVSFPFRPSNLSAVNLFVIGIASFLLALKPNKKLISGKFLVNTLRSTLPGGLGMFLSVAMVYAFRSVIGIAANEEMITTTAMVAMSFTGVCALWMVCFPFDWYNVGVASLGTAGVCAMLMWFQPLYIWAMTLIKGDGFTMERPYIVPVTDAAKIFVVCDVVAMFGIMLLTKFLVAKLSTRKSAPKPTEQLQPAK
;
A
#
# COMPACT_ATOMS: atom_id res chain seq x y z
N SER A 1 35.74 -7.61 -29.12
CA SER A 1 34.84 -7.92 -30.22
C SER A 1 34.19 -9.28 -29.98
N LEU A 2 32.94 -9.43 -30.30
CA LEU A 2 32.20 -10.70 -30.23
C LEU A 2 32.15 -11.42 -31.59
N GLU A 3 32.96 -10.99 -32.52
CA GLU A 3 33.01 -11.52 -33.91
C GLU A 3 33.48 -12.98 -33.90
N GLY A 4 32.67 -13.88 -34.50
CA GLY A 4 32.97 -15.31 -34.58
C GLY A 4 32.64 -16.12 -33.29
N MET A 5 32.11 -15.49 -32.23
CA MET A 5 31.69 -16.20 -31.03
C MET A 5 30.33 -16.87 -31.20
N THR A 6 30.17 -18.05 -30.61
CA THR A 6 28.85 -18.71 -30.48
C THR A 6 28.00 -18.02 -29.42
N ASP A 7 26.68 -18.29 -29.43
CA ASP A 7 25.75 -17.69 -28.45
C ASP A 7 26.13 -18.03 -26.99
N GLU A 8 26.67 -19.24 -26.74
CA GLU A 8 27.17 -19.66 -25.45
C GLU A 8 28.39 -18.85 -25.01
N GLN A 9 29.32 -18.60 -25.92
CA GLN A 9 30.51 -17.79 -25.65
C GLN A 9 30.15 -16.32 -25.43
N VAL A 10 29.16 -15.79 -26.16
CA VAL A 10 28.62 -14.43 -25.94
C VAL A 10 27.95 -14.34 -24.58
N ALA A 11 27.22 -15.37 -24.15
CA ALA A 11 26.59 -15.41 -22.84
C ALA A 11 27.61 -15.48 -21.69
N GLU A 12 28.71 -16.21 -21.86
CA GLU A 12 29.81 -16.26 -20.89
C GLU A 12 30.51 -14.90 -20.79
N ALA A 13 30.81 -14.30 -21.95
CA ALA A 13 31.39 -12.95 -22.02
C ALA A 13 30.52 -11.88 -21.33
N ALA A 14 29.19 -12.02 -21.35
CA ALA A 14 28.27 -11.10 -20.68
C ALA A 14 28.47 -11.04 -19.15
N ASN A 15 28.98 -12.11 -18.53
CA ASN A 15 29.26 -12.16 -17.11
C ASN A 15 30.67 -11.63 -16.77
N GLU A 16 31.58 -11.61 -17.72
CA GLU A 16 32.99 -11.25 -17.49
C GLU A 16 33.29 -9.80 -17.89
N TYR A 17 32.70 -9.33 -19.00
CA TYR A 17 33.02 -8.01 -19.56
C TYR A 17 31.87 -7.02 -19.42
N THR A 18 32.21 -5.74 -19.26
CA THR A 18 31.25 -4.63 -19.17
C THR A 18 31.16 -3.79 -20.42
N VAL A 19 32.14 -3.91 -21.34
CA VAL A 19 32.19 -3.11 -22.59
C VAL A 19 32.32 -4.04 -23.78
N PHE A 20 31.39 -3.92 -24.71
CA PHE A 20 31.31 -4.70 -25.94
C PHE A 20 31.37 -3.78 -27.15
N GLY A 21 32.27 -4.06 -28.09
CA GLY A 21 32.42 -3.31 -29.33
C GLY A 21 32.03 -4.13 -30.56
N ARG A 22 31.50 -3.48 -31.59
CA ARG A 22 31.09 -4.07 -32.87
C ARG A 22 30.13 -5.26 -32.75
N VAL A 23 29.09 -5.06 -31.90
CA VAL A 23 28.08 -6.06 -31.58
C VAL A 23 26.97 -6.01 -32.63
N THR A 24 26.62 -7.15 -33.21
CA THR A 24 25.47 -7.27 -34.14
C THR A 24 24.14 -7.17 -33.38
N PRO A 25 23.02 -6.85 -34.03
CA PRO A 25 21.69 -6.80 -33.39
C PRO A 25 21.34 -8.11 -32.69
N ASP A 26 21.63 -9.26 -33.29
CA ASP A 26 21.36 -10.58 -32.70
C ASP A 26 22.20 -10.80 -31.43
N GLN A 27 23.50 -10.49 -31.51
CA GLN A 27 24.39 -10.59 -30.33
C GLN A 27 23.97 -9.68 -29.20
N LYS A 28 23.43 -8.46 -29.46
CA LYS A 28 22.87 -7.60 -28.44
C LYS A 28 21.69 -8.28 -27.70
N ALA A 29 20.82 -8.96 -28.46
CA ALA A 29 19.71 -9.71 -27.89
C ALA A 29 20.19 -10.90 -27.02
N VAL A 30 21.24 -11.62 -27.50
CA VAL A 30 21.88 -12.71 -26.72
C VAL A 30 22.48 -12.20 -25.42
N LEU A 31 23.20 -11.06 -25.43
CA LEU A 31 23.76 -10.42 -24.21
C LEU A 31 22.64 -10.09 -23.22
N VAL A 32 21.55 -9.50 -23.68
CA VAL A 32 20.40 -9.17 -22.80
C VAL A 32 19.79 -10.43 -22.20
N ARG A 33 19.56 -11.48 -23.00
CA ARG A 33 19.05 -12.78 -22.53
C ARG A 33 19.99 -13.43 -21.52
N ALA A 34 21.28 -13.38 -21.75
CA ALA A 34 22.29 -13.95 -20.85
C ALA A 34 22.26 -13.27 -19.48
N MET A 35 22.22 -11.93 -19.44
CA MET A 35 22.10 -11.17 -18.21
C MET A 35 20.79 -11.48 -17.46
N LYS A 36 19.66 -11.61 -18.17
CA LYS A 36 18.37 -12.01 -17.58
C LYS A 36 18.44 -13.43 -17.00
N SER A 37 19.04 -14.36 -17.73
CA SER A 37 19.22 -15.75 -17.26
C SER A 37 20.12 -15.84 -16.02
N ALA A 38 21.07 -14.91 -15.86
CA ALA A 38 21.88 -14.76 -14.66
C ALA A 38 21.10 -14.11 -13.47
N GLY A 39 19.81 -13.78 -13.66
CA GLY A 39 18.94 -13.23 -12.62
C GLY A 39 18.94 -11.71 -12.50
N HIS A 40 19.55 -11.00 -13.45
CA HIS A 40 19.52 -9.54 -13.49
C HIS A 40 18.22 -9.00 -14.11
N THR A 41 17.78 -7.85 -13.66
CA THR A 41 16.75 -7.04 -14.33
C THR A 41 17.46 -6.08 -15.28
N VAL A 42 17.18 -6.20 -16.58
CA VAL A 42 17.95 -5.52 -17.63
C VAL A 42 17.12 -4.42 -18.28
N ALA A 43 17.67 -3.21 -18.28
CA ALA A 43 17.15 -2.11 -19.11
C ALA A 43 18.06 -1.95 -20.33
N MET A 44 17.46 -1.86 -21.53
CA MET A 44 18.18 -1.64 -22.79
C MET A 44 17.82 -0.28 -23.36
N THR A 45 18.84 0.56 -23.58
CA THR A 45 18.66 1.85 -24.26
C THR A 45 19.11 1.73 -25.72
N GLY A 46 18.26 2.15 -26.63
CA GLY A 46 18.53 2.13 -28.07
C GLY A 46 17.91 3.32 -28.80
N ASP A 47 18.49 3.73 -29.90
CA ASP A 47 18.06 4.85 -30.72
C ASP A 47 17.63 4.44 -32.15
N GLY A 48 17.99 3.24 -32.57
CA GLY A 48 17.82 2.77 -33.96
C GLY A 48 17.13 1.42 -34.09
N VAL A 49 16.88 1.05 -35.36
CA VAL A 49 16.24 -0.22 -35.70
C VAL A 49 17.09 -1.41 -35.26
N ASN A 50 18.42 -1.26 -35.23
CA ASN A 50 19.37 -2.30 -34.85
C ASN A 50 19.30 -2.68 -33.36
N ASP A 51 18.63 -1.88 -32.54
CA ASP A 51 18.48 -2.11 -31.09
C ASP A 51 17.15 -2.77 -30.72
N ILE A 52 16.19 -2.81 -31.67
CA ILE A 52 14.82 -3.27 -31.43
C ILE A 52 14.80 -4.69 -30.85
N LEU A 53 15.63 -5.61 -31.40
CA LEU A 53 15.67 -6.99 -30.90
C LEU A 53 16.09 -7.04 -29.44
N ALA A 54 17.16 -6.37 -29.06
CA ALA A 54 17.65 -6.30 -27.69
C ALA A 54 16.68 -5.54 -26.76
N MET A 55 16.04 -4.48 -27.26
CA MET A 55 15.01 -3.73 -26.52
C MET A 55 13.80 -4.62 -26.19
N ARG A 56 13.34 -5.44 -27.14
CA ARG A 56 12.22 -6.38 -26.91
C ARG A 56 12.55 -7.48 -25.91
N GLU A 57 13.79 -7.92 -25.87
CA GLU A 57 14.26 -8.93 -24.93
C GLU A 57 14.47 -8.37 -23.51
N SER A 58 14.68 -7.06 -23.38
CA SER A 58 14.92 -6.42 -22.08
C SER A 58 13.66 -6.33 -21.21
N ASP A 59 13.83 -6.16 -19.89
CA ASP A 59 12.73 -5.92 -18.95
C ASP A 59 12.21 -4.48 -19.06
N CYS A 60 13.05 -3.55 -19.51
CA CYS A 60 12.67 -2.16 -19.76
C CYS A 60 13.40 -1.64 -21.00
N ALA A 61 12.66 -1.39 -22.06
CA ALA A 61 13.17 -0.78 -23.28
C ALA A 61 13.12 0.75 -23.17
N ILE A 62 14.23 1.41 -23.45
CA ILE A 62 14.36 2.87 -23.37
C ILE A 62 14.79 3.40 -24.75
N SER A 63 14.10 4.43 -25.23
CA SER A 63 14.53 5.16 -26.44
C SER A 63 14.85 6.61 -26.09
N VAL A 64 15.62 7.25 -26.93
CA VAL A 64 15.87 8.70 -26.86
C VAL A 64 14.93 9.46 -27.79
N GLY A 65 14.68 10.75 -27.51
CA GLY A 65 13.76 11.56 -28.29
C GLY A 65 14.16 11.72 -29.77
N CYS A 66 15.47 11.72 -30.06
CA CYS A 66 16.01 11.73 -31.44
C CYS A 66 16.05 10.33 -32.08
N GLY A 67 15.68 9.26 -31.36
CA GLY A 67 15.64 7.90 -31.90
C GLY A 67 14.56 7.72 -32.98
N THR A 68 14.69 6.62 -33.72
CA THR A 68 13.73 6.26 -34.79
C THR A 68 12.34 5.99 -34.22
N ASP A 69 11.30 6.23 -35.00
CA ASP A 69 9.92 5.94 -34.59
C ASP A 69 9.70 4.46 -34.28
N ALA A 70 10.41 3.59 -34.96
CA ALA A 70 10.40 2.15 -34.69
C ALA A 70 10.96 1.82 -33.28
N ALA A 71 12.07 2.44 -32.88
CA ALA A 71 12.63 2.30 -31.53
C ALA A 71 11.69 2.89 -30.46
N LYS A 72 11.10 4.05 -30.71
CA LYS A 72 10.12 4.67 -29.80
C LYS A 72 8.86 3.83 -29.62
N THR A 73 8.40 3.15 -30.68
CA THR A 73 7.21 2.28 -30.61
C THR A 73 7.42 1.06 -29.72
N VAL A 74 8.65 0.56 -29.64
CA VAL A 74 9.01 -0.61 -28.81
C VAL A 74 9.38 -0.20 -27.38
N ALA A 75 9.76 1.07 -27.18
CA ALA A 75 10.24 1.55 -25.90
C ALA A 75 9.13 1.66 -24.84
N ASN A 76 9.43 1.25 -23.62
CA ASN A 76 8.59 1.51 -22.44
C ASN A 76 8.76 2.95 -21.95
N LEU A 77 9.91 3.58 -22.23
CA LEU A 77 10.26 4.92 -21.81
C LEU A 77 11.00 5.66 -22.93
N VAL A 78 10.68 6.93 -23.15
CA VAL A 78 11.39 7.80 -24.10
C VAL A 78 12.00 8.98 -23.35
N LEU A 79 13.33 9.15 -23.46
CA LEU A 79 14.08 10.30 -22.90
C LEU A 79 13.98 11.46 -23.88
N THR A 80 13.04 12.37 -23.66
CA THR A 80 12.76 13.50 -24.57
C THR A 80 13.89 14.53 -24.64
N ASP A 81 14.71 14.61 -23.60
CA ASP A 81 15.88 15.50 -23.51
C ASP A 81 17.14 14.91 -24.18
N ASN A 82 17.06 13.70 -24.71
CA ASN A 82 18.16 12.93 -25.32
C ASN A 82 19.38 12.73 -24.40
N LYS A 83 19.20 12.85 -23.08
CA LYS A 83 20.30 12.74 -22.11
C LYS A 83 20.13 11.50 -21.24
N PHE A 84 21.03 10.53 -21.42
CA PHE A 84 21.07 9.36 -20.54
C PHE A 84 21.30 9.74 -19.05
N GLY A 85 21.97 10.87 -18.81
CA GLY A 85 22.17 11.40 -17.46
C GLY A 85 20.89 11.73 -16.68
N SER A 86 19.72 11.80 -17.35
CA SER A 86 18.42 11.98 -16.70
C SER A 86 17.88 10.69 -16.06
N MET A 87 18.43 9.51 -16.40
CA MET A 87 17.99 8.21 -15.89
C MET A 87 17.98 8.08 -14.37
N PRO A 88 18.99 8.56 -13.60
CA PRO A 88 18.91 8.51 -12.14
C PRO A 88 17.69 9.25 -11.58
N GLY A 89 17.29 10.37 -12.22
CA GLY A 89 16.07 11.12 -11.88
C GLY A 89 14.80 10.30 -12.15
N VAL A 90 14.72 9.66 -13.32
CA VAL A 90 13.60 8.78 -13.71
C VAL A 90 13.45 7.60 -12.74
N VAL A 91 14.56 6.95 -12.39
CA VAL A 91 14.55 5.84 -11.41
C VAL A 91 14.11 6.32 -10.03
N ALA A 92 14.56 7.52 -9.61
CA ALA A 92 14.16 8.08 -8.33
C ALA A 92 12.65 8.40 -8.29
N GLU A 93 12.10 8.92 -9.39
CA GLU A 93 10.66 9.18 -9.54
C GLU A 93 9.86 7.89 -9.55
N GLY A 94 10.30 6.89 -10.31
CA GLY A 94 9.67 5.56 -10.32
C GLY A 94 9.62 4.92 -8.92
N ARG A 95 10.71 5.04 -8.14
CA ARG A 95 10.73 4.59 -6.73
C ARG A 95 9.71 5.33 -5.87
N GLN A 96 9.59 6.65 -6.05
CA GLN A 96 8.60 7.45 -5.33
C GLN A 96 7.18 6.99 -5.64
N VAL A 97 6.84 6.81 -6.91
CA VAL A 97 5.51 6.36 -7.34
C VAL A 97 5.18 4.99 -6.72
N VAL A 98 6.08 4.01 -6.83
CA VAL A 98 5.85 2.66 -6.29
C VAL A 98 5.69 2.68 -4.75
N ASN A 99 6.56 3.40 -4.04
CA ASN A 99 6.48 3.51 -2.58
C ASN A 99 5.17 4.20 -2.13
N ASN A 100 4.74 5.25 -2.83
CA ASN A 100 3.53 5.98 -2.51
C ASN A 100 2.27 5.16 -2.80
N ILE A 101 2.23 4.46 -3.95
CA ILE A 101 1.13 3.53 -4.27
C ILE A 101 1.06 2.41 -3.24
N GLN A 102 2.20 1.87 -2.78
CA GLN A 102 2.23 0.83 -1.76
C GLN A 102 1.60 1.29 -0.43
N ASN A 103 1.92 2.50 0.03
CA ASN A 103 1.35 3.08 1.25
C ASN A 103 -0.15 3.31 1.11
N SER A 104 -0.59 3.94 0.02
CA SER A 104 -2.01 4.19 -0.25
C SER A 104 -2.79 2.88 -0.36
N SER A 105 -2.29 1.91 -1.14
CA SER A 105 -2.92 0.59 -1.30
C SER A 105 -3.05 -0.15 0.03
N SER A 106 -2.09 0.01 0.95
CA SER A 106 -2.17 -0.60 2.28
C SER A 106 -3.37 -0.11 3.08
N LEU A 107 -3.68 1.19 3.06
CA LEU A 107 -4.84 1.76 3.74
C LEU A 107 -6.17 1.26 3.14
N PHE A 108 -6.28 1.22 1.81
CA PHE A 108 -7.48 0.68 1.14
C PHE A 108 -7.70 -0.80 1.45
N LEU A 109 -6.63 -1.59 1.40
CA LEU A 109 -6.71 -3.03 1.65
C LEU A 109 -7.02 -3.36 3.12
N MET A 110 -6.59 -2.52 4.09
CA MET A 110 -6.97 -2.68 5.50
C MET A 110 -8.49 -2.71 5.67
N LYS A 111 -9.18 -1.73 5.07
CA LYS A 111 -10.65 -1.67 5.10
C LYS A 111 -11.27 -2.88 4.41
N THR A 112 -10.79 -3.23 3.21
CA THR A 112 -11.32 -4.37 2.47
C THR A 112 -11.17 -5.67 3.27
N THR A 113 -10.01 -5.90 3.88
CA THR A 113 -9.75 -7.05 4.75
C THR A 113 -10.74 -7.06 5.92
N MET A 114 -10.90 -5.94 6.61
CA MET A 114 -11.88 -5.80 7.71
C MET A 114 -13.30 -6.12 7.22
N THR A 115 -13.75 -5.52 6.12
CA THR A 115 -15.10 -5.70 5.60
C THR A 115 -15.38 -7.16 5.25
N VAL A 116 -14.46 -7.83 4.55
CA VAL A 116 -14.59 -9.25 4.20
C VAL A 116 -14.70 -10.12 5.45
N LEU A 117 -13.83 -9.91 6.42
CA LEU A 117 -13.83 -10.70 7.65
C LEU A 117 -15.07 -10.46 8.51
N VAL A 118 -15.57 -9.20 8.61
CA VAL A 118 -16.82 -8.87 9.31
C VAL A 118 -18.01 -9.52 8.58
N THR A 119 -18.02 -9.51 7.25
CA THR A 119 -19.07 -10.19 6.48
C THR A 119 -19.10 -11.68 6.78
N ILE A 120 -17.95 -12.35 6.80
CA ILE A 120 -17.87 -13.78 7.15
C ILE A 120 -18.36 -13.99 8.60
N LEU A 121 -17.92 -13.16 9.54
CA LEU A 121 -18.36 -13.24 10.93
C LEU A 121 -19.88 -13.12 11.07
N THR A 122 -20.48 -12.13 10.44
CA THR A 122 -21.94 -11.90 10.52
C THR A 122 -22.73 -13.00 9.86
N LEU A 123 -22.25 -13.59 8.76
CA LEU A 123 -22.83 -14.77 8.14
C LEU A 123 -22.77 -15.99 9.10
N CYS A 124 -21.64 -16.22 9.75
CA CYS A 124 -21.50 -17.31 10.72
C CYS A 124 -22.39 -17.15 11.96
N LEU A 125 -22.60 -15.90 12.39
CA LEU A 125 -23.47 -15.58 13.53
C LEU A 125 -24.97 -15.50 13.17
N GLY A 126 -25.32 -15.54 11.89
CA GLY A 126 -26.71 -15.37 11.42
C GLY A 126 -27.29 -13.98 11.70
N VAL A 127 -26.44 -12.93 11.77
CA VAL A 127 -26.84 -11.55 12.03
C VAL A 127 -26.64 -10.67 10.81
N SER A 128 -27.36 -9.55 10.75
CA SER A 128 -27.20 -8.56 9.66
C SER A 128 -25.82 -7.90 9.73
N PHE A 129 -25.29 -7.48 8.57
CA PHE A 129 -24.05 -6.70 8.51
C PHE A 129 -24.24 -5.36 9.27
N PRO A 130 -23.35 -5.02 10.24
CA PRO A 130 -23.61 -3.95 11.19
C PRO A 130 -23.51 -2.55 10.62
N PHE A 131 -22.78 -2.37 9.51
CA PHE A 131 -22.45 -1.05 9.00
C PHE A 131 -23.25 -0.68 7.78
N ARG A 132 -23.79 0.55 7.81
CA ARG A 132 -24.30 1.25 6.61
C ARG A 132 -23.14 2.03 5.98
N PRO A 133 -23.24 2.43 4.71
CA PRO A 133 -22.22 3.27 4.06
C PRO A 133 -21.89 4.53 4.87
N SER A 134 -22.90 5.16 5.50
CA SER A 134 -22.71 6.34 6.36
C SER A 134 -21.84 6.07 7.58
N ASN A 135 -21.96 4.90 8.22
CA ASN A 135 -21.17 4.55 9.40
C ASN A 135 -19.66 4.44 9.12
N LEU A 136 -19.31 4.11 7.86
CA LEU A 136 -17.92 3.99 7.42
C LEU A 136 -17.32 5.31 6.92
N SER A 137 -18.12 6.38 6.84
CA SER A 137 -17.71 7.66 6.22
C SER A 137 -16.53 8.31 6.92
N ALA A 138 -16.45 8.26 8.26
CA ALA A 138 -15.34 8.82 9.01
C ALA A 138 -14.01 8.15 8.64
N VAL A 139 -13.98 6.82 8.62
CA VAL A 139 -12.80 6.04 8.25
C VAL A 139 -12.47 6.22 6.76
N ASN A 140 -13.50 6.18 5.89
CA ASN A 140 -13.32 6.33 4.46
C ASN A 140 -12.70 7.69 4.08
N LEU A 141 -13.17 8.76 4.70
CA LEU A 141 -12.73 10.11 4.36
C LEU A 141 -11.39 10.44 5.00
N PHE A 142 -11.24 10.25 6.30
CA PHE A 142 -10.09 10.74 7.05
C PHE A 142 -8.95 9.74 7.20
N VAL A 143 -9.25 8.46 7.43
CA VAL A 143 -8.20 7.44 7.59
C VAL A 143 -7.69 6.95 6.22
N ILE A 144 -8.59 6.83 5.25
CA ILE A 144 -8.23 6.28 3.92
C ILE A 144 -8.06 7.41 2.91
N GLY A 145 -9.10 8.16 2.59
CA GLY A 145 -9.12 9.10 1.48
C GLY A 145 -8.08 10.20 1.61
N ILE A 146 -8.24 11.09 2.59
CA ILE A 146 -7.34 12.23 2.81
C ILE A 146 -5.93 11.75 3.15
N ALA A 147 -5.80 10.77 4.04
CA ALA A 147 -4.49 10.26 4.44
C ALA A 147 -3.74 9.63 3.28
N SER A 148 -4.39 8.78 2.45
CA SER A 148 -3.75 8.19 1.26
C SER A 148 -3.29 9.25 0.28
N PHE A 149 -4.14 10.25 0.03
CA PHE A 149 -3.82 11.35 -0.88
C PHE A 149 -2.60 12.14 -0.38
N LEU A 150 -2.59 12.55 0.88
CA LEU A 150 -1.46 13.28 1.44
C LEU A 150 -0.18 12.43 1.45
N LEU A 151 -0.25 11.15 1.83
CA LEU A 151 0.91 10.26 1.79
C LEU A 151 1.43 10.04 0.37
N ALA A 152 0.56 10.08 -0.65
CA ALA A 152 0.97 9.99 -2.05
C ALA A 152 1.72 11.23 -2.56
N LEU A 153 1.51 12.39 -1.95
CA LEU A 153 2.23 13.63 -2.29
C LEU A 153 3.65 13.68 -1.70
N LYS A 154 3.93 12.84 -0.70
CA LYS A 154 5.23 12.84 -0.03
C LYS A 154 6.33 12.27 -0.92
N PRO A 155 7.47 12.97 -1.13
CA PRO A 155 8.60 12.41 -1.86
C PRO A 155 9.23 11.25 -1.06
N ASN A 156 9.17 10.04 -1.60
CA ASN A 156 9.72 8.83 -1.02
C ASN A 156 10.55 8.06 -2.04
N LYS A 157 11.82 8.41 -2.15
CA LYS A 157 12.79 7.84 -3.11
C LYS A 157 13.59 6.65 -2.55
N LYS A 158 13.13 6.05 -1.45
CA LYS A 158 13.81 4.89 -0.82
C LYS A 158 13.88 3.72 -1.79
N LEU A 159 14.95 2.94 -1.65
CA LEU A 159 15.14 1.73 -2.45
C LEU A 159 13.97 0.75 -2.20
N ILE A 160 13.37 0.29 -3.29
CA ILE A 160 12.31 -0.70 -3.24
C ILE A 160 12.96 -2.07 -3.05
N SER A 161 12.56 -2.79 -2.00
CA SER A 161 13.03 -4.15 -1.71
C SER A 161 11.85 -5.12 -1.66
N GLY A 162 12.05 -6.33 -2.18
CA GLY A 162 11.04 -7.39 -2.17
C GLY A 162 9.92 -7.19 -3.20
N LYS A 163 8.86 -8.02 -3.10
CA LYS A 163 7.72 -7.99 -4.02
C LYS A 163 6.67 -7.00 -3.52
N PHE A 164 6.18 -6.13 -4.39
CA PHE A 164 5.15 -5.11 -4.10
C PHE A 164 3.95 -5.68 -3.32
N LEU A 165 3.33 -6.74 -3.85
CA LEU A 165 2.14 -7.34 -3.23
C LEU A 165 2.40 -7.87 -1.81
N VAL A 166 3.56 -8.53 -1.61
CA VAL A 166 3.93 -9.07 -0.29
C VAL A 166 4.15 -7.94 0.72
N ASN A 167 4.82 -6.88 0.32
CA ASN A 167 5.06 -5.72 1.18
C ASN A 167 3.74 -5.01 1.54
N THR A 168 2.86 -4.83 0.54
CA THR A 168 1.54 -4.23 0.76
C THR A 168 0.69 -5.07 1.72
N LEU A 169 0.62 -6.39 1.51
CA LEU A 169 -0.12 -7.28 2.41
C LEU A 169 0.45 -7.29 3.83
N ARG A 170 1.78 -7.25 3.99
CA ARG A 170 2.42 -7.15 5.31
C ARG A 170 2.04 -5.87 6.06
N SER A 171 1.93 -4.76 5.35
CA SER A 171 1.51 -3.48 5.94
C SER A 171 0.01 -3.45 6.24
N THR A 172 -0.80 -4.18 5.45
CA THR A 172 -2.26 -4.23 5.54
C THR A 172 -2.75 -5.09 6.71
N LEU A 173 -2.17 -6.29 6.86
CA LEU A 173 -2.68 -7.31 7.77
C LEU A 173 -2.84 -6.83 9.22
N PRO A 174 -1.87 -6.15 9.85
CA PRO A 174 -2.01 -5.71 11.23
C PRO A 174 -3.23 -4.79 11.42
N GLY A 175 -3.39 -3.79 10.54
CA GLY A 175 -4.50 -2.84 10.62
C GLY A 175 -5.85 -3.46 10.30
N GLY A 176 -5.93 -4.26 9.22
CA GLY A 176 -7.16 -4.94 8.81
C GLY A 176 -7.67 -5.95 9.85
N LEU A 177 -6.76 -6.74 10.41
CA LEU A 177 -7.08 -7.68 11.49
C LEU A 177 -7.45 -6.96 12.79
N GLY A 178 -6.75 -5.87 13.14
CA GLY A 178 -7.08 -5.08 14.32
C GLY A 178 -8.49 -4.50 14.25
N MET A 179 -8.85 -3.87 13.11
CA MET A 179 -10.20 -3.34 12.89
C MET A 179 -11.27 -4.43 12.91
N PHE A 180 -11.01 -5.60 12.32
CA PHE A 180 -11.91 -6.74 12.37
C PHE A 180 -12.10 -7.26 13.80
N LEU A 181 -11.00 -7.48 14.53
CA LEU A 181 -11.05 -7.98 15.91
C LEU A 181 -11.78 -7.01 16.84
N SER A 182 -11.62 -5.70 16.65
CA SER A 182 -12.36 -4.69 17.38
C SER A 182 -13.88 -4.87 17.22
N VAL A 183 -14.36 -5.04 15.98
CA VAL A 183 -15.77 -5.32 15.72
C VAL A 183 -16.20 -6.65 16.34
N ALA A 184 -15.39 -7.71 16.18
CA ALA A 184 -15.70 -9.04 16.74
C ALA A 184 -15.80 -9.04 18.27
N MET A 185 -14.93 -8.26 18.94
CA MET A 185 -14.97 -8.09 20.40
C MET A 185 -16.25 -7.39 20.88
N VAL A 186 -16.73 -6.37 20.14
CA VAL A 186 -18.03 -5.75 20.46
C VAL A 186 -19.16 -6.77 20.39
N TYR A 187 -19.19 -7.63 19.37
CA TYR A 187 -20.19 -8.69 19.26
C TYR A 187 -20.06 -9.75 20.36
N ALA A 188 -18.84 -10.12 20.73
CA ALA A 188 -18.58 -11.11 21.78
C ALA A 188 -19.02 -10.61 23.17
N PHE A 189 -18.76 -9.35 23.47
CA PHE A 189 -19.01 -8.76 24.79
C PHE A 189 -20.31 -7.97 24.90
N ARG A 190 -21.15 -7.91 23.85
CA ARG A 190 -22.39 -7.12 23.79
C ARG A 190 -23.32 -7.30 25.00
N SER A 191 -23.40 -8.53 25.54
CA SER A 191 -24.22 -8.84 26.71
C SER A 191 -23.59 -8.29 27.99
N VAL A 192 -22.27 -8.37 28.12
CA VAL A 192 -21.52 -7.89 29.29
C VAL A 192 -21.57 -6.38 29.40
N ILE A 193 -21.47 -5.68 28.27
CA ILE A 193 -21.51 -4.20 28.22
C ILE A 193 -22.94 -3.64 28.16
N GLY A 194 -23.95 -4.49 28.22
CA GLY A 194 -25.36 -4.07 28.35
C GLY A 194 -26.00 -3.48 27.10
N ILE A 195 -25.48 -3.82 25.89
CA ILE A 195 -26.01 -3.31 24.61
C ILE A 195 -26.70 -4.38 23.75
N ALA A 196 -26.77 -5.62 24.24
CA ALA A 196 -27.23 -6.78 23.44
C ALA A 196 -28.68 -6.64 22.89
N ALA A 197 -29.51 -5.89 23.59
CA ALA A 197 -30.93 -5.71 23.22
C ALA A 197 -31.16 -4.61 22.15
N ASN A 198 -30.14 -3.81 21.82
CA ASN A 198 -30.29 -2.66 20.91
C ASN A 198 -29.25 -2.73 19.78
N GLU A 199 -29.70 -3.08 18.59
CA GLU A 199 -28.82 -3.18 17.40
C GLU A 199 -28.14 -1.84 17.05
N GLU A 200 -28.79 -0.71 17.28
CA GLU A 200 -28.21 0.61 16.99
C GLU A 200 -27.06 0.94 17.96
N MET A 201 -27.17 0.53 19.24
CA MET A 201 -26.08 0.66 20.19
C MET A 201 -24.89 -0.26 19.83
N ILE A 202 -25.15 -1.48 19.38
CA ILE A 202 -24.11 -2.39 18.89
C ILE A 202 -23.39 -1.76 17.68
N THR A 203 -24.16 -1.28 16.71
CA THR A 203 -23.62 -0.61 15.50
C THR A 203 -22.78 0.62 15.87
N THR A 204 -23.29 1.49 16.76
CA THR A 204 -22.56 2.69 17.20
C THR A 204 -21.26 2.31 17.93
N THR A 205 -21.32 1.37 18.86
CA THR A 205 -20.14 0.93 19.62
C THR A 205 -19.09 0.33 18.68
N ALA A 206 -19.51 -0.54 17.76
CA ALA A 206 -18.62 -1.16 16.77
C ALA A 206 -18.01 -0.14 15.81
N MET A 207 -18.81 0.85 15.35
CA MET A 207 -18.34 1.93 14.48
C MET A 207 -17.28 2.80 15.17
N VAL A 208 -17.51 3.20 16.42
CA VAL A 208 -16.57 4.04 17.18
C VAL A 208 -15.29 3.27 17.47
N ALA A 209 -15.39 2.03 17.97
CA ALA A 209 -14.24 1.18 18.26
C ALA A 209 -13.38 0.92 17.00
N MET A 210 -14.02 0.53 15.89
CA MET A 210 -13.36 0.34 14.61
C MET A 210 -12.70 1.62 14.08
N SER A 211 -13.36 2.79 14.24
CA SER A 211 -12.83 4.06 13.74
C SER A 211 -11.54 4.45 14.45
N PHE A 212 -11.49 4.34 15.78
CA PHE A 212 -10.28 4.61 16.56
C PHE A 212 -9.19 3.56 16.32
N THR A 213 -9.55 2.29 16.15
CA THR A 213 -8.60 1.26 15.73
C THR A 213 -8.03 1.55 14.35
N GLY A 214 -8.84 2.06 13.43
CA GLY A 214 -8.41 2.56 12.12
C GLY A 214 -7.44 3.74 12.22
N VAL A 215 -7.66 4.67 13.15
CA VAL A 215 -6.70 5.74 13.46
C VAL A 215 -5.37 5.18 13.96
N CYS A 216 -5.40 4.20 14.87
CA CYS A 216 -4.17 3.52 15.31
C CYS A 216 -3.42 2.86 14.13
N ALA A 217 -4.15 2.23 13.21
CA ALA A 217 -3.57 1.66 11.99
C ALA A 217 -2.94 2.74 11.10
N LEU A 218 -3.57 3.91 10.95
CA LEU A 218 -3.00 5.06 10.23
C LEU A 218 -1.68 5.52 10.86
N TRP A 219 -1.63 5.65 12.19
CA TRP A 219 -0.37 5.99 12.89
C TRP A 219 0.73 4.96 12.63
N MET A 220 0.38 3.67 12.55
CA MET A 220 1.34 2.61 12.21
C MET A 220 1.88 2.72 10.78
N VAL A 221 1.05 3.12 9.81
CA VAL A 221 1.48 3.34 8.42
C VAL A 221 2.33 4.60 8.30
N CYS A 222 2.05 5.62 9.09
CA CYS A 222 2.82 6.86 9.13
C CYS A 222 4.22 6.71 9.78
N PHE A 223 4.56 5.55 10.32
CA PHE A 223 5.92 5.31 10.83
C PHE A 223 6.93 5.10 9.68
N PRO A 224 8.15 5.69 9.72
CA PRO A 224 8.73 6.50 10.81
C PRO A 224 8.12 7.89 10.91
N PHE A 225 8.06 8.41 12.16
CA PHE A 225 7.47 9.69 12.46
C PHE A 225 8.42 10.83 12.06
N ASP A 226 8.10 11.50 10.99
CA ASP A 226 8.61 12.83 10.65
C ASP A 226 7.46 13.84 10.77
N TRP A 227 7.76 15.12 10.73
CA TRP A 227 6.78 16.18 10.92
C TRP A 227 5.58 16.06 9.97
N TYR A 228 5.81 15.63 8.71
CA TYR A 228 4.77 15.45 7.69
C TYR A 228 3.85 14.27 8.03
N ASN A 229 4.42 13.11 8.35
CA ASN A 229 3.66 11.91 8.73
C ASN A 229 2.85 12.13 10.00
N VAL A 230 3.42 12.82 10.99
CA VAL A 230 2.71 13.21 12.21
C VAL A 230 1.56 14.16 11.87
N GLY A 231 1.77 15.13 10.98
CA GLY A 231 0.72 16.03 10.51
C GLY A 231 -0.44 15.29 9.85
N VAL A 232 -0.14 14.33 8.95
CA VAL A 232 -1.16 13.49 8.28
C VAL A 232 -1.94 12.64 9.30
N ALA A 233 -1.24 11.97 10.20
CA ALA A 233 -1.88 11.14 11.22
C ALA A 233 -2.74 11.96 12.20
N SER A 234 -2.26 13.14 12.61
CA SER A 234 -3.00 14.07 13.48
C SER A 234 -4.24 14.62 12.78
N LEU A 235 -4.14 15.00 11.51
CA LEU A 235 -5.28 15.45 10.70
C LEU A 235 -6.34 14.35 10.58
N GLY A 236 -5.90 13.10 10.29
CA GLY A 236 -6.78 11.95 10.24
C GLY A 236 -7.50 11.71 11.57
N THR A 237 -6.76 11.80 12.68
CA THR A 237 -7.32 11.66 14.04
C THR A 237 -8.34 12.75 14.34
N ALA A 238 -7.98 14.02 14.12
CA ALA A 238 -8.86 15.16 14.34
C ALA A 238 -10.12 15.08 13.49
N GLY A 239 -9.97 14.67 12.20
CA GLY A 239 -11.09 14.50 11.29
C GLY A 239 -12.06 13.40 11.72
N VAL A 240 -11.56 12.25 12.17
CA VAL A 240 -12.42 11.17 12.72
C VAL A 240 -13.15 11.66 13.97
N CYS A 241 -12.46 12.30 14.91
CA CYS A 241 -13.09 12.85 16.12
C CYS A 241 -14.15 13.91 15.76
N ALA A 242 -13.83 14.83 14.88
CA ALA A 242 -14.77 15.86 14.44
C ALA A 242 -16.01 15.24 13.78
N MET A 243 -15.82 14.25 12.91
CA MET A 243 -16.95 13.60 12.24
C MET A 243 -17.83 12.81 13.21
N LEU A 244 -17.24 12.10 14.17
CA LEU A 244 -18.00 11.38 15.19
C LEU A 244 -18.79 12.32 16.11
N MET A 245 -18.23 13.50 16.43
CA MET A 245 -18.88 14.45 17.33
C MET A 245 -19.87 15.37 16.64
N TRP A 246 -19.58 15.83 15.43
CA TRP A 246 -20.28 16.97 14.80
C TRP A 246 -21.11 16.58 13.57
N PHE A 247 -20.91 15.40 12.98
CA PHE A 247 -21.63 15.01 11.78
C PHE A 247 -23.16 15.00 11.97
N GLN A 248 -23.63 14.37 13.05
CA GLN A 248 -25.07 14.27 13.32
C GLN A 248 -25.72 15.63 13.61
N PRO A 249 -25.20 16.47 14.53
CA PRO A 249 -25.80 17.79 14.75
C PRO A 249 -25.69 18.70 13.54
N LEU A 250 -24.59 18.67 12.80
CA LEU A 250 -24.43 19.45 11.57
C LEU A 250 -25.40 19.00 10.47
N TYR A 251 -25.60 17.68 10.30
CA TYR A 251 -26.56 17.14 9.35
C TYR A 251 -27.99 17.54 9.69
N ILE A 252 -28.38 17.42 10.96
CA ILE A 252 -29.71 17.84 11.43
C ILE A 252 -29.90 19.33 11.16
N TRP A 253 -28.93 20.17 11.51
CA TRP A 253 -28.95 21.61 11.28
C TRP A 253 -29.11 21.96 9.79
N ALA A 254 -28.31 21.35 8.92
CA ALA A 254 -28.40 21.57 7.47
C ALA A 254 -29.75 21.14 6.89
N MET A 255 -30.29 20.00 7.34
CA MET A 255 -31.57 19.51 6.88
C MET A 255 -32.76 20.32 7.40
N THR A 256 -32.68 20.90 8.59
CA THR A 256 -33.68 21.87 9.11
C THR A 256 -33.73 23.12 8.24
N LEU A 257 -32.58 23.61 7.77
CA LEU A 257 -32.51 24.74 6.84
C LEU A 257 -33.22 24.46 5.49
N ILE A 258 -33.12 23.20 5.02
CA ILE A 258 -33.66 22.81 3.68
C ILE A 258 -35.14 22.41 3.76
N LYS A 259 -35.51 21.65 4.80
CA LYS A 259 -36.84 21.02 4.93
C LYS A 259 -37.78 21.70 5.95
N GLY A 260 -37.27 22.68 6.69
CA GLY A 260 -38.01 23.39 7.75
C GLY A 260 -37.82 22.79 9.15
N ASP A 261 -38.38 23.50 10.14
CA ASP A 261 -38.29 23.09 11.55
C ASP A 261 -39.01 21.75 11.81
N GLY A 262 -38.36 20.92 12.66
CA GLY A 262 -38.89 19.61 13.06
C GLY A 262 -38.30 18.41 12.31
N PHE A 263 -37.24 18.63 11.50
CA PHE A 263 -36.51 17.50 10.89
C PHE A 263 -35.83 16.65 11.95
N THR A 264 -36.18 15.37 12.01
CA THR A 264 -35.52 14.36 12.82
C THR A 264 -34.92 13.29 11.90
N MET A 265 -33.73 12.80 12.23
CA MET A 265 -33.17 11.64 11.54
C MET A 265 -33.97 10.40 11.91
N GLU A 266 -34.54 9.71 10.91
CA GLU A 266 -35.19 8.40 11.14
C GLU A 266 -34.24 7.40 11.82
N ARG A 267 -32.94 7.52 11.53
CA ARG A 267 -31.89 6.68 12.13
C ARG A 267 -30.66 7.53 12.45
N PRO A 268 -30.38 7.79 13.71
CA PRO A 268 -29.24 8.61 14.13
C PRO A 268 -27.90 7.97 13.72
N TYR A 269 -26.93 8.82 13.42
CA TYR A 269 -25.55 8.38 13.11
C TYR A 269 -24.85 7.78 14.33
N ILE A 270 -25.06 8.38 15.48
CA ILE A 270 -24.57 7.94 16.78
C ILE A 270 -25.73 7.91 17.77
N VAL A 271 -25.92 6.78 18.43
CA VAL A 271 -26.88 6.60 19.53
C VAL A 271 -26.12 6.66 20.86
N PRO A 272 -26.69 7.26 21.91
CA PRO A 272 -26.11 7.21 23.25
C PRO A 272 -25.89 5.76 23.69
N VAL A 273 -24.68 5.44 24.09
CA VAL A 273 -24.31 4.10 24.57
C VAL A 273 -24.08 4.10 26.07
N THR A 274 -24.12 2.94 26.69
CA THR A 274 -23.88 2.76 28.13
C THR A 274 -22.46 3.20 28.51
N ASP A 275 -22.24 3.61 29.76
CA ASP A 275 -20.91 3.97 30.22
C ASP A 275 -19.97 2.76 30.19
N ALA A 276 -20.49 1.57 30.45
CA ALA A 276 -19.74 0.32 30.25
C ALA A 276 -19.24 0.15 28.81
N ALA A 277 -20.06 0.49 27.81
CA ALA A 277 -19.67 0.45 26.39
C ALA A 277 -18.60 1.50 26.07
N LYS A 278 -18.66 2.70 26.64
CA LYS A 278 -17.61 3.72 26.46
C LYS A 278 -16.26 3.27 27.01
N ILE A 279 -16.25 2.72 28.24
CA ILE A 279 -15.05 2.16 28.87
C ILE A 279 -14.53 0.99 28.02
N PHE A 280 -15.41 0.10 27.56
CA PHE A 280 -15.05 -1.01 26.70
C PHE A 280 -14.35 -0.54 25.42
N VAL A 281 -14.85 0.47 24.74
CA VAL A 281 -14.23 1.02 23.51
C VAL A 281 -12.79 1.48 23.79
N VAL A 282 -12.55 2.16 24.90
CA VAL A 282 -11.19 2.60 25.26
C VAL A 282 -10.26 1.40 25.48
N CYS A 283 -10.72 0.41 26.25
CA CYS A 283 -9.95 -0.82 26.51
C CYS A 283 -9.70 -1.61 25.21
N ASP A 284 -10.70 -1.73 24.35
CA ASP A 284 -10.63 -2.43 23.06
C ASP A 284 -9.59 -1.76 22.15
N VAL A 285 -9.65 -0.45 21.98
CA VAL A 285 -8.69 0.29 21.13
C VAL A 285 -7.25 0.10 21.62
N VAL A 286 -7.01 0.18 22.93
CA VAL A 286 -5.68 -0.05 23.51
C VAL A 286 -5.22 -1.50 23.27
N ALA A 287 -6.10 -2.48 23.51
CA ALA A 287 -5.79 -3.88 23.28
C ALA A 287 -5.50 -4.16 21.79
N MET A 288 -6.32 -3.63 20.88
CA MET A 288 -6.15 -3.79 19.43
C MET A 288 -4.87 -3.12 18.94
N PHE A 289 -4.50 -1.96 19.48
CA PHE A 289 -3.21 -1.34 19.16
C PHE A 289 -2.03 -2.23 19.57
N GLY A 290 -2.09 -2.83 20.76
CA GLY A 290 -1.10 -3.83 21.21
C GLY A 290 -1.01 -5.05 20.28
N ILE A 291 -2.15 -5.61 19.88
CA ILE A 291 -2.22 -6.73 18.95
C ILE A 291 -1.66 -6.36 17.57
N MET A 292 -1.96 -5.16 17.07
CA MET A 292 -1.43 -4.67 15.80
C MET A 292 0.10 -4.54 15.84
N LEU A 293 0.67 -4.00 16.93
CA LEU A 293 2.12 -3.91 17.11
C LEU A 293 2.76 -5.30 17.14
N LEU A 294 2.17 -6.24 17.89
CA LEU A 294 2.62 -7.63 17.95
C LEU A 294 2.57 -8.30 16.56
N THR A 295 1.48 -8.14 15.84
CA THR A 295 1.29 -8.68 14.49
C THR A 295 2.33 -8.10 13.52
N LYS A 296 2.57 -6.80 13.56
CA LYS A 296 3.61 -6.13 12.77
C LYS A 296 5.00 -6.70 13.08
N PHE A 297 5.32 -6.91 14.36
CA PHE A 297 6.59 -7.50 14.79
C PHE A 297 6.74 -8.96 14.31
N LEU A 298 5.70 -9.78 14.46
CA LEU A 298 5.70 -11.18 14.01
C LEU A 298 5.88 -11.29 12.48
N VAL A 299 5.14 -10.49 11.73
CA VAL A 299 5.24 -10.43 10.27
C VAL A 299 6.64 -9.99 9.83
N ALA A 300 7.25 -9.01 10.50
CA ALA A 300 8.63 -8.60 10.24
C ALA A 300 9.62 -9.72 10.52
N LYS A 301 9.50 -10.43 11.65
CA LYS A 301 10.38 -11.54 12.02
C LYS A 301 10.30 -12.74 11.07
N LEU A 302 9.10 -13.07 10.58
CA LEU A 302 8.90 -14.13 9.59
C LEU A 302 9.52 -13.75 8.23
N SER A 303 9.56 -12.46 7.92
CA SER A 303 10.17 -11.93 6.69
C SER A 303 11.70 -12.08 6.69
N THR A 304 12.33 -11.74 7.79
CA THR A 304 13.81 -11.82 7.90
C THR A 304 14.32 -13.26 7.82
N ARG A 305 13.54 -14.24 8.29
CA ARG A 305 13.86 -15.67 8.16
C ARG A 305 13.88 -16.19 6.72
N LYS A 306 13.05 -15.60 5.81
CA LYS A 306 13.00 -16.02 4.39
C LYS A 306 14.02 -15.30 3.51
N SER A 307 14.64 -14.23 3.98
CA SER A 307 15.59 -13.41 3.21
C SER A 307 17.05 -13.61 3.64
N ALA A 308 17.38 -14.65 4.41
CA ALA A 308 18.77 -15.02 4.61
C ALA A 308 19.38 -15.36 3.24
N PRO A 309 20.38 -14.62 2.73
CA PRO A 309 21.03 -14.96 1.48
C PRO A 309 21.63 -16.35 1.64
N LYS A 310 21.43 -17.22 0.61
CA LYS A 310 22.29 -18.39 0.46
C LYS A 310 23.74 -17.85 0.49
N PRO A 311 24.66 -18.49 1.22
CA PRO A 311 26.06 -18.05 1.24
C PRO A 311 26.53 -18.02 -0.23
N THR A 312 26.72 -16.82 -0.74
CA THR A 312 27.39 -16.60 -2.01
C THR A 312 28.81 -17.08 -1.77
N GLU A 313 29.24 -18.12 -2.46
CA GLU A 313 30.63 -18.49 -2.55
C GLU A 313 31.42 -17.23 -2.84
N GLN A 314 32.29 -16.86 -1.88
CA GLN A 314 33.19 -15.74 -2.03
C GLN A 314 34.09 -16.07 -3.23
N LEU A 315 33.87 -15.38 -4.34
CA LEU A 315 34.85 -15.31 -5.40
C LEU A 315 36.15 -14.78 -4.80
N GLN A 316 37.09 -15.68 -4.61
CA GLN A 316 38.45 -15.31 -4.22
C GLN A 316 38.98 -14.38 -5.32
N PRO A 317 39.69 -13.28 -4.96
CA PRO A 317 40.33 -12.45 -5.97
C PRO A 317 41.43 -13.28 -6.61
N ALA A 318 41.33 -13.44 -7.93
CA ALA A 318 42.39 -14.01 -8.72
C ALA A 318 43.65 -13.16 -8.55
N LYS A 319 44.77 -13.86 -8.25
CA LYS A 319 46.13 -13.30 -8.17
C LYS A 319 46.60 -12.82 -9.52
#